data_ba7a35067f563c3833c4bdedbf27d571
#
_entry.id   ba7a35067f563c3833c4bdedbf27d571
#
_cell.length_a   1.000
_cell.length_b   1.000
_cell.length_c   1.000
_cell.angle_alpha   90.00
_cell.angle_beta   90.00
_cell.angle_gamma   90.00
#
_symmetry.space_group_name_H-M   'P 1'
#
loop_
_entity.id
_entity.type
_entity.pdbx_description
1 polymer ?
#
loop_
_entity_poly.entity_id
_entity_poly.type
_entity_poly.pdbx_seq_one_letter_code
_entity_poly.pdbx_strand_id
1 'polypeptide(L)'
;MDLKMPYSPNRLIKTAHTGSAGFTLLEVMIVVAIIGILAAVALPSYTASVRRGDRAAARTALLDVQQFMERYYAANSRYSTAADGTGAPTLPTRLQAVPTDAPKYDLTVSAVSLNSYTLTADPRSTAETCGNLTLTNTGVKGRSGTGITVQECWR
;
A
#
# COMPACT_ATOMS: atom_id res chain seq x y z
N MET A 1 -92.68 -3.25 -5.25
CA MET A 1 -91.50 -3.86 -5.94
C MET A 1 -90.35 -3.64 -5.00
N ASP A 2 -90.12 -4.58 -4.06
CA ASP A 2 -89.09 -4.49 -3.03
C ASP A 2 -87.78 -5.14 -3.54
N LEU A 3 -86.78 -4.35 -3.78
CA LEU A 3 -85.43 -4.82 -4.09
C LEU A 3 -84.60 -5.03 -2.85
N LYS A 4 -84.62 -6.26 -2.34
CA LYS A 4 -83.81 -6.72 -1.21
C LYS A 4 -82.38 -6.96 -1.66
N MET A 5 -81.45 -6.05 -1.30
CA MET A 5 -80.01 -6.26 -1.52
C MET A 5 -79.46 -7.34 -0.60
N PRO A 6 -78.61 -8.26 -1.07
CA PRO A 6 -77.99 -9.25 -0.25
C PRO A 6 -76.79 -8.62 0.54
N TYR A 7 -76.83 -8.80 1.85
CA TYR A 7 -75.75 -8.46 2.80
C TYR A 7 -74.56 -9.41 2.58
N SER A 8 -73.40 -8.85 2.18
CA SER A 8 -72.18 -9.61 2.07
C SER A 8 -71.40 -9.60 3.37
N PRO A 9 -71.06 -10.75 3.98
CA PRO A 9 -70.32 -10.78 5.24
C PRO A 9 -68.86 -10.41 4.99
N ASN A 10 -68.38 -9.43 5.78
CA ASN A 10 -66.99 -8.99 5.84
C ASN A 10 -66.04 -10.18 6.08
N ARG A 11 -65.22 -10.51 5.08
CA ARG A 11 -64.06 -11.41 5.26
C ARG A 11 -63.01 -10.66 6.07
N LEU A 12 -62.90 -11.05 7.34
CA LEU A 12 -61.77 -10.65 8.17
C LEU A 12 -60.48 -11.24 7.59
N ILE A 13 -59.68 -10.40 6.97
CA ILE A 13 -58.33 -10.76 6.53
C ILE A 13 -57.48 -10.94 7.79
N LYS A 14 -57.21 -12.20 8.16
CA LYS A 14 -56.22 -12.54 9.19
C LYS A 14 -54.87 -12.14 8.64
N THR A 15 -54.32 -10.99 9.07
CA THR A 15 -52.92 -10.66 8.90
C THR A 15 -52.10 -11.65 9.73
N ALA A 16 -51.45 -12.57 9.03
CA ALA A 16 -50.42 -13.42 9.64
C ALA A 16 -49.26 -12.52 10.06
N HIS A 17 -49.10 -12.26 11.34
CA HIS A 17 -47.88 -11.72 11.89
C HIS A 17 -46.80 -12.78 11.71
N THR A 18 -45.94 -12.62 10.67
CA THR A 18 -44.67 -13.32 10.57
C THR A 18 -43.82 -12.82 11.74
N GLY A 19 -43.74 -13.61 12.80
CA GLY A 19 -42.88 -13.31 13.93
C GLY A 19 -41.43 -13.14 13.45
N SER A 20 -40.87 -11.94 13.65
CA SER A 20 -39.41 -11.71 13.45
C SER A 20 -38.71 -12.59 14.49
N ALA A 21 -38.18 -13.73 14.05
CA ALA A 21 -37.27 -14.53 14.88
C ALA A 21 -36.01 -13.69 15.15
N GLY A 22 -35.86 -13.22 16.37
CA GLY A 22 -34.63 -12.54 16.82
C GLY A 22 -33.48 -13.54 16.90
N PHE A 23 -32.25 -13.07 16.64
CA PHE A 23 -31.04 -13.87 16.81
C PHE A 23 -30.89 -14.36 18.27
N THR A 24 -30.46 -15.60 18.42
CA THR A 24 -30.15 -16.13 19.76
C THR A 24 -28.75 -15.65 20.18
N LEU A 25 -28.54 -15.50 21.49
CA LEU A 25 -27.23 -15.13 22.03
C LEU A 25 -26.15 -16.16 21.63
N LEU A 26 -26.50 -17.44 21.60
CA LEU A 26 -25.62 -18.52 21.18
C LEU A 26 -25.18 -18.37 19.71
N GLU A 27 -26.11 -18.02 18.82
CA GLU A 27 -25.83 -17.82 17.40
C GLU A 27 -24.82 -16.67 17.17
N VAL A 28 -24.99 -15.56 17.88
CA VAL A 28 -24.05 -14.43 17.83
C VAL A 28 -22.68 -14.85 18.38
N MET A 29 -22.62 -15.61 19.47
CA MET A 29 -21.34 -16.09 20.02
C MET A 29 -20.59 -17.00 19.04
N ILE A 30 -21.28 -17.90 18.35
CA ILE A 30 -20.65 -18.78 17.33
C ILE A 30 -20.13 -17.94 16.16
N VAL A 31 -20.92 -16.98 15.67
CA VAL A 31 -20.51 -16.11 14.56
C VAL A 31 -19.28 -15.29 14.92
N VAL A 32 -19.24 -14.68 16.11
CA VAL A 32 -18.07 -13.92 16.57
C VAL A 32 -16.83 -14.81 16.73
N ALA A 33 -17.00 -16.03 17.23
CA ALA A 33 -15.89 -16.99 17.33
C ALA A 33 -15.31 -17.35 15.94
N ILE A 34 -16.16 -17.61 14.96
CA ILE A 34 -15.73 -17.90 13.58
C ILE A 34 -15.02 -16.70 12.96
N ILE A 35 -15.59 -15.49 13.10
CA ILE A 35 -14.96 -14.25 12.60
C ILE A 35 -13.59 -14.04 13.25
N GLY A 36 -13.47 -14.28 14.56
CA GLY A 36 -12.21 -14.16 15.29
C GLY A 36 -11.12 -15.08 14.74
N ILE A 37 -11.45 -16.34 14.46
CA ILE A 37 -10.53 -17.31 13.87
C ILE A 37 -10.10 -16.88 12.45
N LEU A 38 -11.05 -16.48 11.62
CA LEU A 38 -10.77 -16.03 10.25
C LEU A 38 -9.91 -14.75 10.24
N ALA A 39 -10.21 -13.79 11.11
CA ALA A 39 -9.45 -12.55 11.24
C ALA A 39 -7.99 -12.80 11.68
N ALA A 40 -7.77 -13.76 12.61
CA ALA A 40 -6.43 -14.10 13.08
C ALA A 40 -5.48 -14.56 11.94
N VAL A 41 -6.01 -15.20 10.90
CA VAL A 41 -5.23 -15.64 9.73
C VAL A 41 -5.20 -14.57 8.62
N ALA A 42 -6.31 -13.87 8.40
CA ALA A 42 -6.45 -12.93 7.29
C ALA A 42 -5.64 -11.64 7.51
N LEU A 43 -5.60 -11.08 8.73
CA LEU A 43 -4.93 -9.81 9.00
C LEU A 43 -3.43 -9.83 8.74
N PRO A 44 -2.64 -10.84 9.22
CA PRO A 44 -1.20 -10.89 8.92
C PRO A 44 -0.91 -11.01 7.42
N SER A 45 -1.69 -11.82 6.71
CA SER A 45 -1.54 -12.01 5.26
C SER A 45 -1.83 -10.72 4.48
N TYR A 46 -2.86 -9.99 4.87
CA TYR A 46 -3.21 -8.70 4.28
C TYR A 46 -2.09 -7.67 4.47
N THR A 47 -1.59 -7.49 5.68
CA THR A 47 -0.52 -6.53 5.98
C THR A 47 0.78 -6.86 5.23
N ALA A 48 1.12 -8.14 5.10
CA ALA A 48 2.26 -8.57 4.30
C ALA A 48 2.08 -8.27 2.81
N SER A 49 0.86 -8.39 2.28
CA SER A 49 0.54 -8.05 0.89
C SER A 49 0.63 -6.55 0.62
N VAL A 50 0.12 -5.72 1.53
CA VAL A 50 0.25 -4.25 1.45
C VAL A 50 1.72 -3.84 1.42
N ARG A 51 2.56 -4.35 2.33
CA ARG A 51 4.00 -4.06 2.36
C ARG A 51 4.71 -4.45 1.06
N ARG A 52 4.34 -5.58 0.44
CA ARG A 52 4.88 -5.95 -0.87
C ARG A 52 4.49 -4.95 -1.96
N GLY A 53 3.27 -4.43 -1.91
CA GLY A 53 2.80 -3.36 -2.81
C GLY A 53 3.58 -2.06 -2.60
N ASP A 54 3.78 -1.64 -1.35
CA ASP A 54 4.55 -0.44 -1.00
C ASP A 54 6.01 -0.55 -1.48
N ARG A 55 6.65 -1.73 -1.32
CA ARG A 55 7.99 -2.00 -1.86
C ARG A 55 8.03 -1.95 -3.38
N ALA A 56 7.02 -2.48 -4.05
CA ALA A 56 6.93 -2.40 -5.51
C ALA A 56 6.84 -0.95 -5.99
N ALA A 57 6.05 -0.11 -5.31
CA ALA A 57 5.98 1.31 -5.58
C ALA A 57 7.34 2.01 -5.36
N ALA A 58 8.04 1.71 -4.27
CA ALA A 58 9.36 2.27 -3.97
C ALA A 58 10.40 1.89 -5.05
N ARG A 59 10.40 0.63 -5.51
CA ARG A 59 11.29 0.18 -6.59
C ARG A 59 11.04 0.91 -7.91
N THR A 60 9.77 1.09 -8.28
CA THR A 60 9.41 1.85 -9.48
C THR A 60 9.84 3.30 -9.34
N ALA A 61 9.62 3.92 -8.19
CA ALA A 61 10.02 5.29 -7.95
C ALA A 61 11.56 5.47 -7.96
N LEU A 62 12.34 4.50 -7.48
CA LEU A 62 13.81 4.51 -7.62
C LEU A 62 14.25 4.51 -9.09
N LEU A 63 13.53 3.79 -9.97
CA LEU A 63 13.81 3.82 -11.43
C LEU A 63 13.45 5.17 -12.05
N ASP A 64 12.38 5.83 -11.58
CA ASP A 64 12.03 7.18 -12.04
C ASP A 64 13.08 8.21 -11.59
N VAL A 65 13.60 8.09 -10.37
CA VAL A 65 14.71 8.90 -9.88
C VAL A 65 15.99 8.61 -10.68
N GLN A 66 16.27 7.35 -11.02
CA GLN A 66 17.38 6.98 -11.90
C GLN A 66 17.27 7.69 -13.25
N GLN A 67 16.10 7.67 -13.90
CA GLN A 67 15.87 8.38 -15.15
C GLN A 67 16.07 9.91 -15.01
N PHE A 68 15.70 10.47 -13.87
CA PHE A 68 15.98 11.88 -13.59
C PHE A 68 17.49 12.14 -13.52
N MET A 69 18.25 11.30 -12.83
CA MET A 69 19.70 11.43 -12.71
C MET A 69 20.41 11.27 -14.06
N GLU A 70 19.95 10.36 -14.92
CA GLU A 70 20.51 10.20 -16.28
C GLU A 70 20.24 11.44 -17.15
N ARG A 71 19.06 12.02 -17.09
CA ARG A 71 18.77 13.30 -17.78
C ARG A 71 19.60 14.45 -17.22
N TYR A 72 19.82 14.48 -15.91
CA TYR A 72 20.66 15.46 -15.26
C TYR A 72 22.11 15.35 -15.76
N TYR A 73 22.63 14.13 -15.86
CA TYR A 73 23.96 13.85 -16.38
C TYR A 73 24.10 14.27 -17.86
N ALA A 74 23.11 13.97 -18.68
CA ALA A 74 23.10 14.36 -20.09
C ALA A 74 23.21 15.89 -20.29
N ALA A 75 22.62 16.66 -19.37
CA ALA A 75 22.66 18.13 -19.44
C ALA A 75 23.92 18.76 -18.83
N ASN A 76 24.53 18.11 -17.82
CA ASN A 76 25.58 18.68 -16.99
C ASN A 76 26.92 17.95 -17.10
N SER A 77 26.97 16.80 -17.78
CA SER A 77 28.12 15.87 -17.89
C SER A 77 28.67 15.41 -16.54
N ARG A 78 27.84 15.44 -15.51
CA ARG A 78 28.11 14.96 -14.15
C ARG A 78 26.81 14.73 -13.37
N TYR A 79 26.86 13.89 -12.32
CA TYR A 79 25.73 13.66 -11.44
C TYR A 79 25.67 14.62 -10.25
N SER A 80 26.79 15.26 -9.89
CA SER A 80 26.86 16.23 -8.80
C SER A 80 26.49 17.64 -9.23
N THR A 81 26.04 18.47 -8.31
CA THR A 81 25.77 19.89 -8.57
C THR A 81 27.08 20.69 -8.68
N ALA A 82 28.10 20.35 -7.91
CA ALA A 82 29.38 20.99 -7.93
C ALA A 82 30.43 20.22 -8.78
N ALA A 83 31.39 20.95 -9.30
CA ALA A 83 32.48 20.39 -10.17
C ALA A 83 33.50 19.54 -9.38
N ASP A 84 33.53 19.66 -8.06
CA ASP A 84 34.35 18.85 -7.17
C ASP A 84 33.76 17.47 -6.85
N GLY A 85 32.58 17.16 -7.41
CA GLY A 85 31.86 15.91 -7.17
C GLY A 85 30.90 15.94 -5.97
N THR A 86 30.75 17.08 -5.31
CA THR A 86 29.85 17.22 -4.16
C THR A 86 28.46 17.76 -4.56
N GLY A 87 27.50 17.61 -3.66
CA GLY A 87 26.14 18.13 -3.80
C GLY A 87 25.27 17.28 -4.72
N ALA A 88 24.22 16.69 -4.17
CA ALA A 88 23.21 15.98 -4.93
C ALA A 88 22.20 16.96 -5.58
N PRO A 89 21.73 16.69 -6.82
CA PRO A 89 20.64 17.45 -7.41
C PRO A 89 19.37 17.32 -6.58
N THR A 90 18.64 18.43 -6.43
CA THR A 90 17.34 18.40 -5.75
C THR A 90 16.32 17.63 -6.59
N LEU A 91 15.75 16.58 -6.00
CA LEU A 91 14.70 15.82 -6.67
C LEU A 91 13.41 16.67 -6.77
N PRO A 92 12.70 16.60 -7.91
CA PRO A 92 11.35 17.16 -7.99
C PRO A 92 10.44 16.60 -6.91
N THR A 93 9.52 17.40 -6.37
CA THR A 93 8.65 17.01 -5.24
C THR A 93 7.94 15.67 -5.46
N ARG A 94 7.49 15.39 -6.69
CA ARG A 94 6.85 14.12 -7.07
C ARG A 94 7.77 12.89 -6.96
N LEU A 95 9.09 13.09 -6.90
CA LEU A 95 10.10 12.04 -6.78
C LEU A 95 10.73 11.97 -5.39
N GLN A 96 10.25 12.75 -4.43
CA GLN A 96 10.80 12.76 -3.07
C GLN A 96 10.17 11.71 -2.16
N ALA A 97 8.96 11.29 -2.46
CA ALA A 97 8.26 10.31 -1.63
C ALA A 97 7.23 9.50 -2.43
N VAL A 98 6.95 8.27 -1.99
CA VAL A 98 6.01 7.35 -2.66
C VAL A 98 5.22 6.50 -1.66
N PRO A 99 3.90 6.24 -1.89
CA PRO A 99 3.02 6.95 -2.82
C PRO A 99 2.91 8.45 -2.50
N THR A 100 2.58 9.28 -3.49
CA THR A 100 2.54 10.74 -3.32
C THR A 100 1.51 11.18 -2.29
N ASP A 101 0.32 10.56 -2.28
CA ASP A 101 -0.80 10.95 -1.41
C ASP A 101 -0.64 10.44 0.04
N ALA A 102 -0.03 9.28 0.22
CA ALA A 102 0.18 8.67 1.53
C ALA A 102 1.59 8.05 1.61
N PRO A 103 2.63 8.87 1.75
CA PRO A 103 4.01 8.42 1.63
C PRO A 103 4.38 7.30 2.60
N LYS A 104 4.94 6.22 2.04
CA LYS A 104 5.46 5.05 2.76
C LYS A 104 6.98 4.98 2.69
N TYR A 105 7.58 5.57 1.65
CA TYR A 105 9.01 5.68 1.45
C TYR A 105 9.40 7.10 1.08
N ASP A 106 10.50 7.57 1.63
CA ASP A 106 11.18 8.79 1.22
C ASP A 106 12.33 8.43 0.28
N LEU A 107 12.49 9.22 -0.80
CA LEU A 107 13.47 8.97 -1.85
C LEU A 107 14.56 10.04 -1.81
N THR A 108 15.80 9.60 -1.77
CA THR A 108 16.96 10.50 -1.70
C THR A 108 18.10 10.02 -2.59
N VAL A 109 18.96 10.96 -3.00
CA VAL A 109 20.27 10.66 -3.54
C VAL A 109 21.24 10.62 -2.36
N SER A 110 21.53 9.41 -1.85
CA SER A 110 22.27 9.21 -0.60
C SER A 110 23.79 9.34 -0.74
N ALA A 111 24.31 9.12 -1.95
CA ALA A 111 25.70 9.38 -2.29
C ALA A 111 25.77 9.87 -3.74
N VAL A 112 26.67 10.81 -4.02
CA VAL A 112 26.88 11.36 -5.35
C VAL A 112 28.36 11.69 -5.55
N SER A 113 28.81 11.53 -6.80
CA SER A 113 30.12 11.99 -7.29
C SER A 113 29.94 12.51 -8.71
N LEU A 114 31.04 12.86 -9.38
CA LEU A 114 30.98 13.26 -10.79
C LEU A 114 30.34 12.18 -11.67
N ASN A 115 30.70 10.90 -11.45
CA ASN A 115 30.38 9.80 -12.36
C ASN A 115 29.55 8.68 -11.70
N SER A 116 29.13 8.85 -10.45
CA SER A 116 28.35 7.83 -9.74
C SER A 116 27.35 8.43 -8.78
N TYR A 117 26.30 7.65 -8.48
CA TYR A 117 25.34 7.96 -7.42
C TYR A 117 24.78 6.68 -6.80
N THR A 118 24.24 6.84 -5.61
CA THR A 118 23.40 5.83 -4.96
C THR A 118 22.07 6.48 -4.58
N LEU A 119 21.01 5.86 -5.01
CA LEU A 119 19.63 6.23 -4.63
C LEU A 119 19.19 5.40 -3.44
N THR A 120 18.43 5.99 -2.54
CA THR A 120 17.87 5.31 -1.38
C THR A 120 16.39 5.60 -1.28
N ALA A 121 15.61 4.54 -1.08
CA ALA A 121 14.21 4.61 -0.63
C ALA A 121 14.17 4.18 0.84
N ASP A 122 13.90 5.12 1.72
CA ASP A 122 13.86 4.94 3.17
C ASP A 122 12.41 4.71 3.62
N PRO A 123 12.07 3.55 4.21
CA PRO A 123 10.71 3.30 4.67
C PRO A 123 10.38 4.13 5.90
N ARG A 124 9.23 4.78 5.89
CA ARG A 124 8.70 5.51 7.06
C ARG A 124 8.27 4.59 8.20
N SER A 125 8.07 3.30 7.91
CA SER A 125 7.65 2.30 8.89
C SER A 125 8.85 1.48 9.37
N THR A 126 9.08 1.44 10.67
CA THR A 126 10.07 0.57 11.30
C THR A 126 9.74 -0.93 11.20
N ALA A 127 8.50 -1.27 10.84
CA ALA A 127 8.06 -2.65 10.64
C ALA A 127 8.43 -3.21 9.25
N GLU A 128 9.13 -2.42 8.40
CA GLU A 128 9.61 -2.87 7.10
C GLU A 128 10.88 -3.72 7.24
N THR A 129 10.78 -4.99 6.90
CA THR A 129 11.88 -5.97 7.09
C THR A 129 13.03 -5.78 6.10
N CYS A 130 12.75 -5.23 4.92
CA CYS A 130 13.79 -4.94 3.93
C CYS A 130 14.66 -3.73 4.31
N GLY A 131 14.18 -2.88 5.22
CA GLY A 131 14.84 -1.60 5.50
C GLY A 131 14.91 -0.71 4.26
N ASN A 132 15.95 0.09 4.16
CA ASN A 132 16.17 0.95 3.01
C ASN A 132 16.46 0.12 1.77
N LEU A 133 15.84 0.47 0.65
CA LEU A 133 16.19 -0.08 -0.66
C LEU A 133 17.17 0.88 -1.34
N THR A 134 18.26 0.35 -1.90
CA THR A 134 19.26 1.15 -2.60
C THR A 134 19.46 0.71 -4.05
N LEU A 135 19.71 1.68 -4.94
CA LEU A 135 19.99 1.46 -6.35
C LEU A 135 21.16 2.38 -6.78
N THR A 136 22.20 1.79 -7.32
CA THR A 136 23.34 2.57 -7.88
C THR A 136 23.11 2.92 -9.35
N ASN A 137 23.90 3.86 -9.87
CA ASN A 137 23.94 4.19 -11.31
C ASN A 137 24.27 2.98 -12.20
N THR A 138 24.99 1.99 -11.69
CA THR A 138 25.32 0.74 -12.41
C THR A 138 24.24 -0.33 -12.28
N GLY A 139 23.11 -0.01 -11.64
CA GLY A 139 21.98 -0.96 -11.46
C GLY A 139 22.17 -1.96 -10.33
N VAL A 140 23.20 -1.81 -9.48
CA VAL A 140 23.37 -2.67 -8.30
C VAL A 140 22.28 -2.35 -7.28
N LYS A 141 21.56 -3.39 -6.88
CA LYS A 141 20.46 -3.34 -5.92
C LYS A 141 20.96 -3.71 -4.54
N GLY A 142 20.52 -2.98 -3.51
CA GLY A 142 20.88 -3.23 -2.13
C GLY A 142 19.69 -3.09 -1.19
N ARG A 143 19.93 -3.41 0.08
CA ARG A 143 18.98 -3.25 1.19
C ARG A 143 19.75 -3.06 2.50
N SER A 144 19.11 -2.46 3.51
CA SER A 144 19.69 -2.30 4.85
C SER A 144 19.14 -3.27 5.91
N GLY A 145 17.97 -3.89 5.68
CA GLY A 145 17.33 -4.81 6.61
C GLY A 145 18.15 -6.07 6.88
N THR A 146 17.80 -6.84 7.89
CA THR A 146 18.46 -8.10 8.27
C THR A 146 17.51 -9.28 8.12
N GLY A 147 18.04 -10.50 7.96
CA GLY A 147 17.26 -11.74 7.91
C GLY A 147 16.44 -11.98 6.62
N ILE A 148 16.60 -11.14 5.60
CA ILE A 148 15.92 -11.26 4.31
C ILE A 148 16.95 -11.00 3.19
N THR A 149 16.77 -11.58 2.00
CA THR A 149 17.72 -11.39 0.89
C THR A 149 17.41 -10.15 0.05
N VAL A 150 18.42 -9.62 -0.67
CA VAL A 150 18.20 -8.55 -1.65
C VAL A 150 17.19 -8.99 -2.71
N GLN A 151 17.29 -10.24 -3.18
CA GLN A 151 16.39 -10.77 -4.19
C GLN A 151 14.93 -10.80 -3.74
N GLU A 152 14.67 -11.14 -2.48
CA GLU A 152 13.29 -11.12 -1.91
C GLU A 152 12.76 -9.69 -1.77
N CYS A 153 13.61 -8.72 -1.45
CA CYS A 153 13.23 -7.32 -1.33
C CYS A 153 12.98 -6.65 -2.69
N TRP A 154 13.64 -7.17 -3.74
CA TRP A 154 13.58 -6.61 -5.09
C TRP A 154 12.76 -7.44 -6.10
N ARG A 155 12.06 -8.47 -5.60
CA ARG A 155 11.15 -9.30 -6.40
C ARG A 155 9.85 -8.58 -6.74
#